data_b88c8f074e8ed929767b709ebe5d2e98
#
_entry.id   b88c8f074e8ed929767b709ebe5d2e98
#
_cell.length_a   1.000
_cell.length_b   1.000
_cell.length_c   1.000
_cell.angle_alpha   90.00
_cell.angle_beta   90.00
_cell.angle_gamma   90.00
#
_symmetry.space_group_name_H-M   'P 1'
#
loop_
_entity.id
_entity.type
_entity.pdbx_description
1 polymer ?
#
loop_
_entity_poly.entity_id
_entity_poly.type
_entity_poly.pdbx_seq_one_letter_code
_entity_poly.pdbx_strand_id
1 'polypeptide(L)'
;MSHSVLPQLKPKDFASDQEVRWCPGCGDYAILKAIQKTLSELEVPRENSVFISGIGCSSRFPYYMATYGFHTIHGRAPAVATGTKLANPDLDVWVITGDGDGLSIGGNHLVHALRRNIDLNIILFNNEIYGLTKGQVSPTSKRGTLSPTTPRGSVANPLSQATMALGVGARFVARSVDINHAHLVEVRKQSHGYAGTSFVEMINKWI
;
A
#
# COMPACT_ATOMS: atom_id res chain seq x y z
N MET A 1 16.94 4.39 -37.11
CA MET A 1 15.76 4.84 -36.37
C MET A 1 16.27 5.45 -35.07
N SER A 2 16.14 6.76 -34.90
CA SER A 2 16.59 7.47 -33.70
C SER A 2 15.68 7.06 -32.54
N HIS A 3 16.19 6.30 -31.61
CA HIS A 3 15.52 6.11 -30.31
C HIS A 3 15.55 7.46 -29.59
N SER A 4 14.45 8.19 -29.61
CA SER A 4 14.28 9.33 -28.73
C SER A 4 14.33 8.80 -27.29
N VAL A 5 15.43 9.06 -26.60
CA VAL A 5 15.53 8.78 -25.17
C VAL A 5 14.51 9.70 -24.50
N LEU A 6 13.41 9.11 -24.01
CA LEU A 6 12.43 9.87 -23.23
C LEU A 6 13.14 10.47 -22.00
N PRO A 7 12.86 11.73 -21.66
CA PRO A 7 13.49 12.36 -20.51
C PRO A 7 13.15 11.56 -19.23
N GLN A 8 14.16 11.28 -18.43
CA GLN A 8 14.01 10.59 -17.15
C GLN A 8 13.05 11.41 -16.26
N LEU A 9 11.95 10.78 -15.83
CA LEU A 9 10.98 11.38 -14.93
C LEU A 9 11.60 11.60 -13.54
N LYS A 10 11.33 12.75 -12.95
CA LYS A 10 11.75 13.08 -11.57
C LYS A 10 10.63 12.72 -10.58
N PRO A 11 10.93 12.56 -9.28
CA PRO A 11 9.90 12.24 -8.28
C PRO A 11 8.68 13.18 -8.31
N LYS A 12 8.89 14.48 -8.57
CA LYS A 12 7.83 15.49 -8.69
C LYS A 12 6.87 15.23 -9.87
N ASP A 13 7.34 14.56 -10.91
CA ASP A 13 6.53 14.29 -12.10
C ASP A 13 5.50 13.16 -11.83
N PHE A 14 5.66 12.43 -10.72
CA PHE A 14 4.70 11.46 -10.21
C PHE A 14 3.73 12.05 -9.18
N ALA A 15 3.87 13.33 -8.81
CA ALA A 15 2.94 14.02 -7.93
C ALA A 15 1.78 14.61 -8.74
N SER A 16 0.54 14.40 -8.28
CA SER A 16 -0.63 15.07 -8.85
C SER A 16 -0.70 16.53 -8.41
N ASP A 17 -1.65 17.28 -8.97
CA ASP A 17 -1.98 18.64 -8.59
C ASP A 17 -2.88 18.73 -7.33
N GLN A 18 -3.26 17.58 -6.76
CA GLN A 18 -4.16 17.54 -5.61
C GLN A 18 -3.43 17.84 -4.30
N GLU A 19 -4.07 18.66 -3.47
CA GLU A 19 -3.61 18.92 -2.11
C GLU A 19 -3.67 17.62 -1.26
N VAL A 20 -2.55 17.27 -0.65
CA VAL A 20 -2.48 16.10 0.25
C VAL A 20 -3.17 16.43 1.58
N ARG A 21 -4.20 15.67 1.94
CA ARG A 21 -5.09 15.94 3.08
C ARG A 21 -4.96 14.90 4.21
N TRP A 22 -3.77 14.39 4.44
CA TRP A 22 -3.47 13.63 5.65
C TRP A 22 -3.18 14.58 6.82
N CYS A 23 -3.24 14.05 8.03
CA CYS A 23 -2.92 14.83 9.23
C CYS A 23 -1.46 15.31 9.20
N PRO A 24 -1.16 16.52 9.68
CA PRO A 24 0.21 16.99 9.80
C PRO A 24 1.08 16.02 10.61
N GLY A 25 2.23 15.62 10.08
CA GLY A 25 3.14 14.66 10.73
C GLY A 25 2.79 13.19 10.52
N CYS A 26 1.75 12.86 9.75
CA CYS A 26 1.42 11.47 9.41
C CYS A 26 2.52 10.82 8.55
N GLY A 27 2.83 9.55 8.85
CA GLY A 27 3.82 8.78 8.10
C GLY A 27 3.47 8.54 6.63
N ASP A 28 2.20 8.65 6.25
CA ASP A 28 1.73 8.50 4.87
C ASP A 28 2.43 9.45 3.89
N TYR A 29 2.81 10.67 4.35
CA TYR A 29 3.59 11.63 3.55
C TYR A 29 4.97 11.10 3.17
N ALA A 30 5.63 10.44 4.11
CA ALA A 30 6.96 9.86 3.88
C ALA A 30 6.90 8.72 2.89
N ILE A 31 5.89 7.85 3.03
CA ILE A 31 5.66 6.70 2.16
C ILE A 31 5.32 7.18 0.74
N LEU A 32 4.47 8.22 0.58
CA LEU A 32 4.15 8.82 -0.72
C LEU A 32 5.41 9.30 -1.44
N LYS A 33 6.24 10.09 -0.75
CA LYS A 33 7.52 10.59 -1.31
C LYS A 33 8.48 9.45 -1.67
N ALA A 34 8.55 8.41 -0.84
CA ALA A 34 9.39 7.26 -1.12
C ALA A 34 8.95 6.52 -2.39
N ILE A 35 7.64 6.35 -2.60
CA ILE A 35 7.11 5.69 -3.81
C ILE A 35 7.35 6.55 -5.05
N GLN A 36 7.09 7.86 -5.00
CA GLN A 36 7.38 8.77 -6.11
C GLN A 36 8.87 8.73 -6.50
N LYS A 37 9.77 8.67 -5.50
CA LYS A 37 11.20 8.51 -5.71
C LYS A 37 11.53 7.14 -6.34
N THR A 38 10.95 6.07 -5.83
CA THR A 38 11.15 4.70 -6.35
C THR A 38 10.78 4.61 -7.82
N LEU A 39 9.59 5.09 -8.22
CA LEU A 39 9.14 5.06 -9.62
C LEU A 39 10.06 5.86 -10.55
N SER A 40 10.56 7.03 -10.06
CA SER A 40 11.55 7.83 -10.79
C SER A 40 12.87 7.08 -10.99
N GLU A 41 13.35 6.36 -9.99
CA GLU A 41 14.60 5.61 -10.04
C GLU A 41 14.49 4.28 -10.79
N LEU A 42 13.29 3.71 -10.90
CA LEU A 42 12.99 2.51 -11.69
C LEU A 42 12.67 2.85 -13.14
N GLU A 43 12.59 4.14 -13.48
CA GLU A 43 12.25 4.64 -14.84
C GLU A 43 10.92 4.08 -15.36
N VAL A 44 9.98 3.78 -14.46
CA VAL A 44 8.65 3.27 -14.84
C VAL A 44 7.84 4.38 -15.50
N PRO A 45 7.30 4.16 -16.71
CA PRO A 45 6.41 5.13 -17.35
C PRO A 45 5.14 5.35 -16.53
N ARG A 46 4.71 6.62 -16.39
CA ARG A 46 3.51 6.97 -15.60
C ARG A 46 2.26 6.28 -16.14
N GLU A 47 2.15 6.20 -17.46
CA GLU A 47 1.05 5.56 -18.19
C GLU A 47 0.97 4.05 -18.00
N ASN A 48 2.05 3.41 -17.53
CA ASN A 48 2.06 1.98 -17.22
C ASN A 48 1.81 1.72 -15.74
N SER A 49 1.88 2.75 -14.89
CA SER A 49 1.68 2.62 -13.45
C SER A 49 0.21 2.80 -13.06
N VAL A 50 -0.34 1.85 -12.31
CA VAL A 50 -1.73 1.89 -11.83
C VAL A 50 -1.78 1.67 -10.33
N PHE A 51 -2.28 2.65 -9.58
CA PHE A 51 -2.47 2.55 -8.13
C PHE A 51 -3.93 2.24 -7.81
N ILE A 52 -4.16 1.13 -7.12
CA ILE A 52 -5.50 0.64 -6.77
C ILE A 52 -5.63 0.60 -5.26
N SER A 53 -6.58 1.36 -4.72
CA SER A 53 -6.78 1.48 -3.28
C SER A 53 -8.16 1.01 -2.82
N GLY A 54 -8.23 0.59 -1.55
CA GLY A 54 -9.47 0.36 -0.83
C GLY A 54 -10.02 1.62 -0.17
N ILE A 55 -10.30 1.57 1.13
CA ILE A 55 -10.86 2.68 1.92
C ILE A 55 -9.98 2.95 3.15
N GLY A 56 -9.89 4.20 3.55
CA GLY A 56 -9.13 4.68 4.70
C GLY A 56 -8.15 5.79 4.33
N CYS A 57 -7.31 6.21 5.29
CA CYS A 57 -6.35 7.30 5.08
C CYS A 57 -5.36 6.97 3.97
N SER A 58 -4.72 5.81 4.03
CA SER A 58 -3.78 5.33 3.01
C SER A 58 -4.42 5.23 1.63
N SER A 59 -5.70 4.89 1.57
CA SER A 59 -6.43 4.68 0.31
C SER A 59 -6.69 5.96 -0.48
N ARG A 60 -6.38 7.14 0.08
CA ARG A 60 -6.34 8.41 -0.67
C ARG A 60 -5.13 8.50 -1.61
N PHE A 61 -4.20 7.58 -1.51
CA PHE A 61 -2.93 7.58 -2.24
C PHE A 61 -3.08 7.79 -3.76
N PRO A 62 -4.00 7.14 -4.50
CA PRO A 62 -4.16 7.33 -5.93
C PRO A 62 -4.47 8.78 -6.33
N TYR A 63 -5.14 9.56 -5.48
CA TYR A 63 -5.41 10.98 -5.75
C TYR A 63 -4.14 11.84 -5.78
N TYR A 64 -3.08 11.40 -5.13
CA TYR A 64 -1.82 12.14 -4.96
C TYR A 64 -0.74 11.70 -5.94
N MET A 65 -1.06 10.76 -6.82
CA MET A 65 -0.17 10.25 -7.86
C MET A 65 -0.60 10.73 -9.25
N ALA A 66 0.36 11.20 -10.04
CA ALA A 66 0.13 11.54 -11.46
C ALA A 66 0.28 10.29 -12.35
N THR A 67 -0.47 9.23 -12.00
CA THR A 67 -0.55 7.94 -12.68
C THR A 67 -2.01 7.56 -12.87
N TYR A 68 -2.29 6.43 -13.49
CA TYR A 68 -3.65 5.87 -13.44
C TYR A 68 -3.95 5.31 -12.05
N GLY A 69 -5.24 5.30 -11.67
CA GLY A 69 -5.65 4.80 -10.37
C GLY A 69 -7.13 4.47 -10.26
N PHE A 70 -7.43 3.56 -9.32
CA PHE A 70 -8.78 3.22 -8.90
C PHE A 70 -8.90 3.41 -7.39
N HIS A 71 -9.91 4.15 -6.95
CA HIS A 71 -10.34 4.17 -5.56
C HIS A 71 -11.56 3.26 -5.45
N THR A 72 -11.39 2.08 -4.84
CA THR A 72 -12.39 1.02 -4.87
C THR A 72 -13.25 0.99 -3.60
N ILE A 73 -13.89 -0.15 -3.32
CA ILE A 73 -14.68 -0.39 -2.12
C ILE A 73 -13.78 -0.98 -1.02
N HIS A 74 -14.18 -0.83 0.22
CA HIS A 74 -13.47 -1.31 1.42
C HIS A 74 -13.03 -2.77 1.29
N GLY A 75 -11.73 -3.00 1.36
CA GLY A 75 -11.08 -4.31 1.26
C GLY A 75 -11.09 -4.95 -0.13
N ARG A 76 -11.45 -4.23 -1.19
CA ARG A 76 -11.58 -4.80 -2.55
C ARG A 76 -10.41 -4.49 -3.49
N ALA A 77 -9.47 -3.66 -3.06
CA ALA A 77 -8.32 -3.31 -3.87
C ALA A 77 -7.55 -4.52 -4.42
N PRO A 78 -7.25 -5.59 -3.65
CA PRO A 78 -6.55 -6.76 -4.19
C PRO A 78 -7.33 -7.50 -5.29
N ALA A 79 -8.67 -7.52 -5.19
CA ALA A 79 -9.52 -8.17 -6.20
C ALA A 79 -9.54 -7.37 -7.51
N VAL A 80 -9.71 -6.04 -7.43
CA VAL A 80 -9.68 -5.16 -8.61
C VAL A 80 -8.29 -5.17 -9.24
N ALA A 81 -7.22 -5.10 -8.45
CA ALA A 81 -5.84 -5.18 -8.92
C ALA A 81 -5.55 -6.48 -9.68
N THR A 82 -6.03 -7.62 -9.14
CA THR A 82 -5.95 -8.91 -9.81
C THR A 82 -6.59 -8.86 -11.20
N GLY A 83 -7.81 -8.30 -11.30
CA GLY A 83 -8.52 -8.14 -12.57
C GLY A 83 -7.78 -7.21 -13.54
N THR A 84 -7.27 -6.09 -13.04
CA THR A 84 -6.50 -5.11 -13.83
C THR A 84 -5.24 -5.75 -14.44
N LYS A 85 -4.45 -6.47 -13.62
CA LYS A 85 -3.22 -7.13 -14.08
C LYS A 85 -3.50 -8.26 -15.09
N LEU A 86 -4.60 -9.00 -14.90
CA LEU A 86 -4.99 -10.06 -15.84
C LEU A 86 -5.51 -9.50 -17.16
N ALA A 87 -6.19 -8.34 -17.12
CA ALA A 87 -6.69 -7.66 -18.31
C ALA A 87 -5.55 -7.04 -19.15
N ASN A 88 -4.51 -6.53 -18.50
CA ASN A 88 -3.33 -5.98 -19.14
C ASN A 88 -2.08 -6.35 -18.33
N PRO A 89 -1.36 -7.43 -18.70
CA PRO A 89 -0.18 -7.91 -17.99
C PRO A 89 1.02 -6.96 -18.00
N ASP A 90 1.06 -6.00 -18.93
CA ASP A 90 2.18 -5.04 -19.07
C ASP A 90 2.11 -3.89 -18.06
N LEU A 91 0.99 -3.75 -17.35
CA LEU A 91 0.83 -2.73 -16.33
C LEU A 91 1.64 -3.05 -15.06
N ASP A 92 2.25 -2.02 -14.51
CA ASP A 92 2.83 -2.01 -13.16
C ASP A 92 1.73 -1.69 -12.15
N VAL A 93 1.21 -2.73 -11.49
CA VAL A 93 0.00 -2.63 -10.65
C VAL A 93 0.38 -2.60 -9.17
N TRP A 94 -0.02 -1.52 -8.51
CA TRP A 94 0.19 -1.25 -7.09
C TRP A 94 -1.12 -1.31 -6.31
N VAL A 95 -1.12 -2.06 -5.23
CA VAL A 95 -2.25 -2.14 -4.28
C VAL A 95 -1.90 -1.33 -3.05
N ILE A 96 -2.74 -0.35 -2.73
CA ILE A 96 -2.61 0.47 -1.53
C ILE A 96 -3.76 0.13 -0.58
N THR A 97 -3.42 -0.35 0.60
CA THR A 97 -4.41 -0.73 1.62
C THR A 97 -3.90 -0.39 3.02
N GLY A 98 -4.81 -0.12 3.94
CA GLY A 98 -4.50 0.00 5.36
C GLY A 98 -4.67 -1.35 6.07
N ASP A 99 -4.16 -1.44 7.29
CA ASP A 99 -4.31 -2.61 8.15
C ASP A 99 -5.79 -2.96 8.41
N GLY A 100 -6.61 -1.96 8.70
CA GLY A 100 -8.06 -2.15 8.83
C GLY A 100 -8.76 -2.55 7.53
N ASP A 101 -8.36 -1.95 6.41
CA ASP A 101 -8.93 -2.22 5.09
C ASP A 101 -8.55 -3.61 4.58
N GLY A 102 -7.26 -3.92 4.55
CA GLY A 102 -6.74 -5.15 3.96
C GLY A 102 -6.90 -6.39 4.83
N LEU A 103 -6.86 -6.25 6.15
CA LEU A 103 -6.84 -7.40 7.08
C LEU A 103 -8.19 -7.69 7.74
N SER A 104 -9.14 -6.74 7.71
CA SER A 104 -10.51 -6.97 8.16
C SER A 104 -11.37 -7.49 7.02
N ILE A 105 -12.23 -6.64 6.46
CA ILE A 105 -13.13 -7.04 5.36
C ILE A 105 -12.38 -7.47 4.09
N GLY A 106 -11.15 -6.98 3.90
CA GLY A 106 -10.29 -7.34 2.77
C GLY A 106 -9.52 -8.64 2.94
N GLY A 107 -9.48 -9.24 4.13
CA GLY A 107 -8.60 -10.36 4.45
C GLY A 107 -8.68 -11.54 3.47
N ASN A 108 -9.87 -11.93 3.08
CA ASN A 108 -10.06 -13.01 2.09
C ASN A 108 -9.45 -12.66 0.71
N HIS A 109 -9.66 -11.43 0.24
CA HIS A 109 -9.11 -11.00 -1.05
C HIS A 109 -7.59 -10.88 -1.02
N LEU A 110 -7.04 -10.40 0.10
CA LEU A 110 -5.60 -10.33 0.32
C LEU A 110 -4.97 -11.73 0.33
N VAL A 111 -5.53 -12.67 1.08
CA VAL A 111 -5.10 -14.08 1.12
C VAL A 111 -5.08 -14.68 -0.29
N HIS A 112 -6.13 -14.49 -1.06
CA HIS A 112 -6.21 -15.04 -2.41
C HIS A 112 -5.27 -14.37 -3.41
N ALA A 113 -5.01 -13.05 -3.29
CA ALA A 113 -4.02 -12.37 -4.11
C ALA A 113 -2.61 -12.91 -3.84
N LEU A 114 -2.21 -13.00 -2.56
CA LEU A 114 -0.92 -13.55 -2.13
C LEU A 114 -0.73 -14.99 -2.62
N ARG A 115 -1.73 -15.86 -2.41
CA ARG A 115 -1.65 -17.26 -2.78
C ARG A 115 -1.54 -17.48 -4.30
N ARG A 116 -2.23 -16.63 -5.10
CA ARG A 116 -2.18 -16.72 -6.56
C ARG A 116 -0.86 -16.22 -7.13
N ASN A 117 -0.13 -15.43 -6.39
CA ASN A 117 1.18 -14.88 -6.76
C ASN A 117 1.18 -14.19 -8.14
N ILE A 118 0.10 -13.47 -8.47
CA ILE A 118 0.02 -12.64 -9.66
C ILE A 118 0.94 -11.44 -9.44
N ASP A 119 1.59 -10.96 -10.49
CA ASP A 119 2.54 -9.86 -10.42
C ASP A 119 1.87 -8.54 -9.95
N LEU A 120 1.86 -8.33 -8.63
CA LEU A 120 1.25 -7.20 -7.92
C LEU A 120 2.19 -6.66 -6.84
N ASN A 121 2.26 -5.35 -6.72
CA ASN A 121 2.98 -4.67 -5.65
C ASN A 121 2.01 -4.28 -4.52
N ILE A 122 1.89 -5.07 -3.47
CA ILE A 122 0.98 -4.79 -2.35
C ILE A 122 1.71 -4.03 -1.25
N ILE A 123 1.17 -2.85 -0.92
CA ILE A 123 1.64 -2.00 0.17
C ILE A 123 0.56 -1.92 1.24
N LEU A 124 0.85 -2.47 2.41
CA LEU A 124 -0.02 -2.38 3.57
C LEU A 124 0.51 -1.32 4.54
N PHE A 125 -0.26 -0.27 4.75
CA PHE A 125 0.01 0.77 5.73
C PHE A 125 -0.50 0.31 7.08
N ASN A 126 0.40 0.11 8.02
CA ASN A 126 0.06 -0.36 9.36
C ASN A 126 0.28 0.74 10.40
N ASN A 127 -0.81 1.37 10.81
CA ASN A 127 -0.84 2.35 11.89
C ASN A 127 -1.59 1.85 13.14
N GLU A 128 -1.98 0.59 13.16
CA GLU A 128 -2.69 -0.10 14.25
C GLU A 128 -4.06 0.51 14.61
N ILE A 129 -4.72 1.25 13.67
CA ILE A 129 -6.00 1.92 13.95
C ILE A 129 -6.79 2.25 12.67
N TYR A 130 -8.12 2.34 12.78
CA TYR A 130 -8.94 3.00 11.74
C TYR A 130 -8.88 4.52 11.94
N GLY A 131 -7.89 5.18 11.31
CA GLY A 131 -7.65 6.62 11.49
C GLY A 131 -8.75 7.50 10.87
N LEU A 132 -9.22 7.19 9.66
CA LEU A 132 -10.22 7.98 8.94
C LEU A 132 -11.53 8.11 9.72
N THR A 133 -11.93 7.07 10.43
CA THR A 133 -13.17 7.01 11.25
C THR A 133 -12.95 7.43 12.70
N LYS A 134 -11.82 8.04 13.00
CA LYS A 134 -11.46 8.66 14.29
C LYS A 134 -11.14 7.69 15.42
N GLY A 135 -10.47 6.55 15.09
CA GLY A 135 -9.72 5.82 16.11
C GLY A 135 -10.33 4.52 16.62
N GLN A 136 -11.08 3.79 15.81
CA GLN A 136 -11.49 2.43 16.16
C GLN A 136 -10.31 1.47 16.08
N VAL A 137 -10.34 0.41 16.90
CA VAL A 137 -9.32 -0.65 16.87
C VAL A 137 -9.35 -1.39 15.53
N SER A 138 -8.17 -1.58 14.95
CA SER A 138 -7.96 -2.36 13.73
C SER A 138 -7.56 -3.80 14.07
N PRO A 139 -7.46 -4.72 13.11
CA PRO A 139 -6.97 -6.07 13.34
C PRO A 139 -5.55 -6.16 13.93
N THR A 140 -4.74 -5.13 13.77
CA THR A 140 -3.36 -5.06 14.28
C THR A 140 -3.21 -4.30 15.59
N SER A 141 -4.29 -3.66 16.09
CA SER A 141 -4.28 -2.94 17.36
C SER A 141 -3.93 -3.86 18.51
N LYS A 142 -3.14 -3.35 19.44
CA LYS A 142 -2.72 -4.11 20.64
C LYS A 142 -3.92 -4.47 21.52
N ARG A 143 -3.85 -5.63 22.16
CA ARG A 143 -4.84 -5.99 23.17
C ARG A 143 -4.86 -4.94 24.29
N GLY A 144 -6.03 -4.56 24.73
CA GLY A 144 -6.22 -3.53 25.75
C GLY A 144 -6.29 -2.10 25.21
N THR A 145 -6.14 -1.90 23.88
CA THR A 145 -6.27 -0.57 23.27
C THR A 145 -7.67 -0.01 23.54
N LEU A 146 -7.72 1.19 24.13
CA LEU A 146 -8.94 1.94 24.37
C LEU A 146 -9.35 2.70 23.11
N SER A 147 -10.64 2.67 22.81
CA SER A 147 -11.21 3.48 21.74
C SER A 147 -12.68 3.81 22.04
N PRO A 148 -13.32 4.72 21.28
CA PRO A 148 -14.74 5.01 21.46
C PRO A 148 -15.64 3.77 21.37
N THR A 149 -15.24 2.77 20.57
CA THR A 149 -16.00 1.52 20.41
C THR A 149 -15.54 0.40 21.35
N THR A 150 -14.41 0.56 22.01
CA THR A 150 -13.85 -0.39 22.98
C THR A 150 -13.45 0.34 24.27
N PRO A 151 -14.40 0.93 25.02
CA PRO A 151 -14.10 1.77 26.20
C PRO A 151 -13.47 1.00 27.36
N ARG A 152 -13.57 -0.34 27.36
CA ARG A 152 -12.94 -1.22 28.35
C ARG A 152 -11.66 -1.89 27.85
N GLY A 153 -11.17 -1.47 26.67
CA GLY A 153 -10.02 -2.04 25.98
C GLY A 153 -10.39 -3.18 25.02
N SER A 154 -9.62 -3.29 23.95
CA SER A 154 -9.75 -4.37 22.97
C SER A 154 -9.42 -5.72 23.60
N VAL A 155 -10.26 -6.72 23.39
CA VAL A 155 -10.06 -8.11 23.85
C VAL A 155 -9.43 -9.00 22.78
N ALA A 156 -9.44 -8.56 21.50
CA ALA A 156 -8.88 -9.30 20.39
C ALA A 156 -7.34 -9.33 20.47
N ASN A 157 -6.76 -10.44 20.03
CA ASN A 157 -5.31 -10.50 19.82
C ASN A 157 -4.95 -9.85 18.50
N PRO A 158 -3.85 -9.07 18.43
CA PRO A 158 -3.41 -8.45 17.20
C PRO A 158 -3.01 -9.51 16.15
N LEU A 159 -3.42 -9.29 14.93
CA LEU A 159 -3.01 -10.12 13.79
C LEU A 159 -1.60 -9.75 13.36
N SER A 160 -0.73 -10.75 13.17
CA SER A 160 0.58 -10.57 12.56
C SER A 160 0.45 -10.72 11.04
N GLN A 161 0.45 -9.62 10.33
CA GLN A 161 0.25 -9.60 8.87
C GLN A 161 1.39 -10.26 8.11
N ALA A 162 2.63 -10.11 8.57
CA ALA A 162 3.77 -10.81 7.96
C ALA A 162 3.66 -12.33 8.14
N THR A 163 3.30 -12.80 9.34
CA THR A 163 3.07 -14.23 9.61
C THR A 163 1.91 -14.77 8.78
N MET A 164 0.81 -14.02 8.69
CA MET A 164 -0.31 -14.39 7.83
C MET A 164 0.12 -14.51 6.37
N ALA A 165 0.83 -13.52 5.84
CA ALA A 165 1.27 -13.52 4.46
C ALA A 165 2.18 -14.73 4.15
N LEU A 166 3.14 -15.03 5.04
CA LEU A 166 3.99 -16.22 4.92
C LEU A 166 3.17 -17.50 5.03
N GLY A 167 2.22 -17.57 5.98
CA GLY A 167 1.38 -18.74 6.20
C GLY A 167 0.48 -19.09 5.03
N VAL A 168 0.08 -18.11 4.20
CA VAL A 168 -0.70 -18.36 2.97
C VAL A 168 0.17 -18.55 1.73
N GLY A 169 1.50 -18.61 1.90
CA GLY A 169 2.43 -18.94 0.82
C GLY A 169 2.95 -17.73 0.04
N ALA A 170 2.87 -16.51 0.58
CA ALA A 170 3.52 -15.35 -0.02
C ALA A 170 5.04 -15.59 -0.10
N ARG A 171 5.64 -15.29 -1.26
CA ARG A 171 7.06 -15.56 -1.52
C ARG A 171 7.95 -14.34 -1.34
N PHE A 172 7.39 -13.15 -1.42
CA PHE A 172 8.07 -11.91 -1.08
C PHE A 172 7.28 -11.19 0.02
N VAL A 173 7.86 -11.13 1.21
CA VAL A 173 7.30 -10.43 2.38
C VAL A 173 8.40 -9.56 2.97
N ALA A 174 8.13 -8.27 3.10
CA ALA A 174 9.07 -7.32 3.70
C ALA A 174 8.33 -6.34 4.62
N ARG A 175 9.10 -5.68 5.47
CA ARG A 175 8.62 -4.65 6.40
C ARG A 175 9.56 -3.45 6.36
N SER A 176 8.99 -2.25 6.41
CA SER A 176 9.75 -1.02 6.58
C SER A 176 9.03 -0.06 7.53
N VAL A 177 9.68 1.04 7.89
CA VAL A 177 9.13 2.08 8.77
C VAL A 177 9.20 3.44 8.07
N ASP A 178 8.21 4.29 8.32
CA ASP A 178 8.04 5.60 7.67
C ASP A 178 9.22 6.56 7.87
N ILE A 179 9.93 6.46 9.00
CA ILE A 179 11.07 7.33 9.34
C ILE A 179 12.37 6.93 8.64
N ASN A 180 12.47 5.73 8.05
CA ASN A 180 13.69 5.28 7.37
C ASN A 180 13.53 5.36 5.84
N HIS A 181 13.67 6.55 5.29
CA HIS A 181 13.48 6.82 3.87
C HIS A 181 14.38 5.99 2.93
N ALA A 182 15.64 5.75 3.32
CA ALA A 182 16.55 4.95 2.50
C ALA A 182 16.07 3.51 2.39
N HIS A 183 15.68 2.91 3.51
CA HIS A 183 15.18 1.55 3.56
C HIS A 183 13.80 1.43 2.87
N LEU A 184 12.94 2.46 2.97
CA LEU A 184 11.68 2.51 2.23
C LEU A 184 11.91 2.38 0.72
N VAL A 185 12.83 3.16 0.15
CA VAL A 185 13.14 3.13 -1.28
C VAL A 185 13.76 1.79 -1.68
N GLU A 186 14.71 1.28 -0.90
CA GLU A 186 15.39 0.00 -1.19
C GLU A 186 14.41 -1.18 -1.20
N VAL A 187 13.61 -1.33 -0.16
CA VAL A 187 12.59 -2.40 -0.08
C VAL A 187 11.59 -2.31 -1.23
N ARG A 188 11.26 -1.07 -1.68
CA ARG A 188 10.36 -0.86 -2.83
C ARG A 188 10.98 -1.35 -4.13
N LYS A 189 12.25 -1.05 -4.37
CA LYS A 189 12.96 -1.54 -5.55
C LYS A 189 13.01 -3.07 -5.58
N GLN A 190 13.33 -3.68 -4.44
CA GLN A 190 13.36 -5.14 -4.33
C GLN A 190 11.98 -5.76 -4.55
N SER A 191 10.92 -5.17 -3.98
CA SER A 191 9.55 -5.66 -4.15
C SER A 191 9.08 -5.55 -5.59
N HIS A 192 9.40 -4.46 -6.28
CA HIS A 192 9.07 -4.25 -7.68
C HIS A 192 9.84 -5.20 -8.60
N GLY A 193 11.08 -5.52 -8.30
CA GLY A 193 11.90 -6.47 -9.06
C GLY A 193 11.50 -7.94 -8.90
N TYR A 194 10.56 -8.24 -8.00
CA TYR A 194 10.10 -9.60 -7.77
C TYR A 194 8.98 -9.96 -8.77
N ALA A 195 9.18 -11.00 -9.55
CA ALA A 195 8.18 -11.51 -10.50
C ALA A 195 7.08 -12.30 -9.78
N GLY A 196 6.04 -11.62 -9.32
CA GLY A 196 4.92 -12.17 -8.57
C GLY A 196 4.35 -11.16 -7.57
N THR A 197 3.50 -11.63 -6.65
CA THR A 197 2.92 -10.75 -5.63
C THR A 197 3.93 -10.45 -4.53
N SER A 198 4.40 -9.22 -4.47
CA SER A 198 5.15 -8.70 -3.34
C SER A 198 4.21 -8.14 -2.27
N PHE A 199 4.48 -8.42 -1.00
CA PHE A 199 3.75 -7.89 0.14
C PHE A 199 4.71 -7.11 1.04
N VAL A 200 4.49 -5.81 1.16
CA VAL A 200 5.32 -4.96 2.01
C VAL A 200 4.46 -4.22 3.02
N GLU A 201 4.71 -4.51 4.29
CA GLU A 201 4.15 -3.78 5.41
C GLU A 201 4.96 -2.49 5.65
N MET A 202 4.25 -1.38 5.72
CA MET A 202 4.78 -0.08 6.11
C MET A 202 4.25 0.28 7.50
N ILE A 203 5.10 0.14 8.50
CA ILE A 203 4.78 0.63 9.84
C ILE A 203 4.85 2.15 9.80
N ASN A 204 3.75 2.80 10.09
CA ASN A 204 3.65 4.24 10.13
C ASN A 204 2.88 4.72 11.35
N LYS A 205 3.16 5.94 11.79
CA LYS A 205 2.51 6.54 12.95
C LYS A 205 1.25 7.27 12.50
N TRP A 206 0.13 6.97 13.16
CA TRP A 206 -1.06 7.82 13.19
C TRP A 206 -0.90 8.87 14.31
N ILE A 207 -1.36 10.13 14.05
CA ILE A 207 -1.25 11.26 14.97
C ILE A 207 -2.65 11.79 15.28
#